data_05d98915b26137c70dcac46d77f13b92
#
_entry.id   05d98915b26137c70dcac46d77f13b92
#
_cell.length_a   1.000
_cell.length_b   1.000
_cell.length_c   1.000
_cell.angle_alpha   90.00
_cell.angle_beta   90.00
_cell.angle_gamma   90.00
#
_symmetry.space_group_name_H-M   'P 1'
#
loop_
_entity.id
_entity.type
_entity.pdbx_description
1 polymer ?
#
loop_
_entity_poly.entity_id
_entity_poly.type
_entity_poly.pdbx_seq_one_letter_code
_entity_poly.pdbx_strand_id
1 'polypeptide(L)'
;MLAACSKAVEEESSNADTGRSGPGVDVTAAPGVAFDYRYAFRLPPTRIASAQEAHAQACEKLGVTRCRITGMRYTLTRGDGVEAMLAFKLDPTLARAFGRQGIAAIEAADGMLIDAAITGTDAAAQIAGIEQADTALAEARAKIDRELARKDVPDNARAELARQRGDLDALRREAQRQTQEQRATLASTPVTFTYHSGTVVRGFGAYAVLAEAADMAGTSAQWTLAVLLGAIALLGPPALALLLALLAWRRWGEAARGWWRTTGSAGAD
;
A
#
# COMPACT_ATOMS: atom_id res chain seq x y z
N MET A 1 -46.43 -36.12 -40.60
CA MET A 1 -45.99 -34.71 -40.67
C MET A 1 -46.01 -34.20 -39.23
N LEU A 2 -44.86 -34.19 -38.62
CA LEU A 2 -44.64 -33.67 -37.25
C LEU A 2 -43.74 -32.43 -37.37
N ALA A 3 -44.29 -31.22 -37.16
CA ALA A 3 -43.58 -29.99 -37.14
C ALA A 3 -43.07 -29.75 -35.72
N ALA A 4 -41.73 -29.82 -35.54
CA ALA A 4 -41.06 -29.43 -34.29
C ALA A 4 -40.79 -27.93 -34.32
N CYS A 5 -41.48 -27.15 -33.45
CA CYS A 5 -41.17 -25.77 -33.18
C CYS A 5 -39.94 -25.75 -32.26
N SER A 6 -38.78 -25.41 -32.82
CA SER A 6 -37.62 -25.02 -32.05
C SER A 6 -37.78 -23.58 -31.61
N LYS A 7 -37.95 -23.35 -30.29
CA LYS A 7 -37.95 -22.05 -29.67
C LYS A 7 -36.49 -21.67 -29.46
N ALA A 8 -36.00 -20.73 -30.24
CA ALA A 8 -34.70 -20.11 -30.02
C ALA A 8 -34.74 -19.38 -28.68
N VAL A 9 -33.90 -19.81 -27.77
CA VAL A 9 -33.53 -19.03 -26.58
C VAL A 9 -32.65 -17.92 -27.10
N GLU A 10 -33.13 -16.70 -27.11
CA GLU A 10 -32.28 -15.52 -27.24
C GLU A 10 -31.34 -15.52 -26.04
N GLU A 11 -30.11 -15.95 -26.26
CA GLU A 11 -29.00 -15.63 -25.37
C GLU A 11 -28.84 -14.11 -25.41
N GLU A 12 -29.31 -13.47 -24.35
CA GLU A 12 -28.96 -12.10 -24.02
C GLU A 12 -27.44 -12.06 -23.90
N SER A 13 -26.82 -11.64 -25.00
CA SER A 13 -25.39 -11.35 -25.10
C SER A 13 -25.11 -10.22 -24.10
N SER A 14 -24.83 -10.60 -22.85
CA SER A 14 -24.18 -9.70 -21.91
C SER A 14 -22.83 -9.36 -22.56
N ASN A 15 -22.74 -8.18 -23.15
CA ASN A 15 -21.49 -7.54 -23.53
C ASN A 15 -20.60 -7.57 -22.30
N ALA A 16 -19.81 -8.61 -22.17
CA ALA A 16 -18.67 -8.63 -21.29
C ALA A 16 -17.74 -7.51 -21.80
N ASP A 17 -17.86 -6.34 -21.18
CA ASP A 17 -16.85 -5.30 -21.25
C ASP A 17 -15.58 -5.89 -20.64
N THR A 18 -14.82 -6.62 -21.46
CA THR A 18 -13.53 -7.25 -21.11
C THR A 18 -12.41 -6.22 -21.11
N GLY A 19 -12.71 -4.95 -21.00
CA GLY A 19 -11.78 -3.85 -20.95
C GLY A 19 -11.55 -3.36 -19.52
N ARG A 20 -10.47 -3.82 -18.84
CA ARG A 20 -9.78 -3.09 -17.77
C ARG A 20 -10.56 -2.67 -16.51
N SER A 21 -11.71 -3.26 -16.22
CA SER A 21 -12.37 -3.07 -14.93
C SER A 21 -11.63 -3.85 -13.86
N GLY A 22 -11.03 -3.14 -12.91
CA GLY A 22 -10.40 -3.76 -11.74
C GLY A 22 -11.40 -4.62 -10.93
N PRO A 23 -10.91 -5.52 -10.08
CA PRO A 23 -11.74 -6.41 -9.28
C PRO A 23 -12.67 -5.62 -8.35
N GLY A 24 -13.88 -6.14 -8.15
CA GLY A 24 -14.86 -5.54 -7.24
C GLY A 24 -15.99 -6.52 -6.92
N VAL A 25 -16.49 -6.45 -5.69
CA VAL A 25 -17.61 -7.24 -5.21
C VAL A 25 -18.85 -6.34 -5.11
N ASP A 26 -20.01 -6.87 -5.47
CA ASP A 26 -21.27 -6.17 -5.27
C ASP A 26 -21.76 -6.44 -3.84
N VAL A 27 -21.93 -5.40 -3.05
CA VAL A 27 -22.37 -5.52 -1.65
C VAL A 27 -23.80 -6.06 -1.54
N THR A 28 -24.62 -5.88 -2.57
CA THR A 28 -25.99 -6.41 -2.60
C THR A 28 -26.02 -7.93 -2.79
N ALA A 29 -24.95 -8.51 -3.32
CA ALA A 29 -24.80 -9.96 -3.46
C ALA A 29 -24.36 -10.66 -2.15
N ALA A 30 -23.94 -9.90 -1.13
CA ALA A 30 -23.48 -10.43 0.15
C ALA A 30 -24.02 -9.55 1.31
N PRO A 31 -25.31 -9.60 1.59
CA PRO A 31 -25.93 -8.82 2.65
C PRO A 31 -25.35 -9.23 4.01
N GLY A 32 -25.05 -8.24 4.86
CA GLY A 32 -24.45 -8.48 6.18
C GLY A 32 -22.95 -8.65 6.20
N VAL A 33 -22.27 -8.63 5.06
CA VAL A 33 -20.81 -8.65 4.94
C VAL A 33 -20.30 -7.22 4.86
N ALA A 34 -19.37 -6.87 5.77
CA ALA A 34 -18.63 -5.62 5.71
C ALA A 34 -17.37 -5.82 4.85
N PHE A 35 -17.19 -5.01 3.82
CA PHE A 35 -16.06 -5.08 2.90
C PHE A 35 -15.01 -4.00 3.20
N ASP A 36 -13.74 -4.35 3.00
CA ASP A 36 -12.57 -3.46 2.97
C ASP A 36 -11.93 -3.58 1.58
N TYR A 37 -11.72 -2.47 0.90
CA TYR A 37 -11.12 -2.41 -0.43
C TYR A 37 -9.76 -1.75 -0.35
N ARG A 38 -8.74 -2.42 -0.85
CA ARG A 38 -7.38 -1.90 -0.95
C ARG A 38 -6.90 -2.00 -2.38
N TYR A 39 -6.41 -0.89 -2.91
CA TYR A 39 -5.84 -0.81 -4.24
C TYR A 39 -4.45 -0.21 -4.14
N ALA A 40 -3.48 -0.86 -4.76
CA ALA A 40 -2.14 -0.34 -4.90
C ALA A 40 -1.86 0.03 -6.36
N PHE A 41 -1.33 1.21 -6.56
CA PHE A 41 -1.06 1.79 -7.87
C PHE A 41 0.42 2.06 -8.03
N ARG A 42 0.91 1.95 -9.26
CA ARG A 42 2.24 2.40 -9.68
C ARG A 42 2.09 3.45 -10.77
N LEU A 43 2.81 4.56 -10.62
CA LEU A 43 2.80 5.65 -11.61
C LEU A 43 4.09 6.47 -11.50
N PRO A 44 4.40 7.32 -12.52
CA PRO A 44 5.55 8.19 -12.45
C PRO A 44 5.50 9.09 -11.20
N PRO A 45 6.63 9.35 -10.51
CA PRO A 45 6.65 10.13 -9.26
C PRO A 45 6.02 11.52 -9.42
N THR A 46 6.20 12.16 -10.56
CA THR A 46 5.63 13.47 -10.88
C THR A 46 4.10 13.49 -11.02
N ARG A 47 3.47 12.34 -11.17
CA ARG A 47 2.01 12.19 -11.33
C ARG A 47 1.29 11.82 -10.02
N ILE A 48 2.02 11.37 -8.98
CA ILE A 48 1.40 10.86 -7.75
C ILE A 48 0.59 11.95 -7.03
N ALA A 49 1.15 13.15 -6.86
CA ALA A 49 0.45 14.22 -6.16
C ALA A 49 -0.86 14.61 -6.84
N SER A 50 -0.85 14.77 -8.18
CA SER A 50 -2.05 15.13 -8.94
C SER A 50 -3.09 14.00 -8.95
N ALA A 51 -2.67 12.74 -8.99
CA ALA A 51 -3.56 11.58 -8.93
C ALA A 51 -4.22 11.47 -7.54
N GLN A 52 -3.44 11.64 -6.47
CA GLN A 52 -3.95 11.65 -5.10
C GLN A 52 -4.98 12.77 -4.91
N GLU A 53 -4.69 13.97 -5.38
CA GLU A 53 -5.59 15.12 -5.32
C GLU A 53 -6.88 14.86 -6.12
N ALA A 54 -6.79 14.29 -7.33
CA ALA A 54 -7.96 13.95 -8.15
C ALA A 54 -8.89 12.95 -7.44
N HIS A 55 -8.32 11.95 -6.74
CA HIS A 55 -9.11 11.01 -5.95
C HIS A 55 -9.74 11.67 -4.71
N ALA A 56 -9.04 12.59 -4.04
CA ALA A 56 -9.60 13.36 -2.94
C ALA A 56 -10.80 14.19 -3.41
N GLN A 57 -10.67 14.92 -4.51
CA GLN A 57 -11.74 15.70 -5.12
C GLN A 57 -12.92 14.82 -5.57
N ALA A 58 -12.66 13.61 -6.06
CA ALA A 58 -13.72 12.67 -6.42
C ALA A 58 -14.58 12.28 -5.18
N CYS A 59 -13.93 12.07 -4.03
CA CYS A 59 -14.62 11.84 -2.77
C CYS A 59 -15.43 13.07 -2.30
N GLU A 60 -14.82 14.26 -2.34
CA GLU A 60 -15.47 15.51 -1.95
C GLU A 60 -16.74 15.79 -2.75
N LYS A 61 -16.73 15.53 -4.06
CA LYS A 61 -17.89 15.66 -4.95
C LYS A 61 -19.07 14.76 -4.55
N LEU A 62 -18.83 13.64 -3.89
CA LEU A 62 -19.89 12.76 -3.37
C LEU A 62 -20.56 13.32 -2.11
N GLY A 63 -19.91 14.25 -1.41
CA GLY A 63 -20.37 14.86 -0.17
C GLY A 63 -20.08 14.00 1.06
N VAL A 64 -20.01 14.65 2.23
CA VAL A 64 -19.53 14.06 3.50
C VAL A 64 -20.39 12.91 4.03
N THR A 65 -21.64 12.82 3.62
CA THR A 65 -22.54 11.71 4.00
C THR A 65 -22.25 10.43 3.23
N ARG A 66 -21.71 10.53 2.02
CA ARG A 66 -21.46 9.39 1.12
C ARG A 66 -19.99 9.05 0.97
N CYS A 67 -19.09 10.01 1.15
CA CYS A 67 -17.65 9.81 1.14
C CYS A 67 -16.96 10.74 2.15
N ARG A 68 -16.04 10.19 2.94
CA ARG A 68 -15.19 10.94 3.86
C ARG A 68 -13.77 10.48 3.70
N ILE A 69 -12.86 11.42 3.57
CA ILE A 69 -11.41 11.16 3.65
C ILE A 69 -11.07 10.96 5.12
N THR A 70 -10.45 9.85 5.46
CA THR A 70 -10.07 9.48 6.83
C THR A 70 -8.57 9.53 7.07
N GLY A 71 -7.78 9.59 6.01
CA GLY A 71 -6.34 9.75 6.11
C GLY A 71 -5.73 10.07 4.76
N MET A 72 -4.67 10.89 4.78
CA MET A 72 -3.85 11.23 3.63
C MET A 72 -2.39 11.28 4.05
N ARG A 73 -1.52 10.70 3.24
CA ARG A 73 -0.07 10.74 3.45
C ARG A 73 0.62 10.88 2.12
N TYR A 74 1.69 11.67 2.10
CA TYR A 74 2.59 11.83 0.97
C TYR A 74 4.02 11.88 1.52
N THR A 75 4.90 11.00 1.06
CA THR A 75 6.26 10.86 1.59
C THR A 75 7.23 10.73 0.43
N LEU A 76 8.28 11.54 0.44
CA LEU A 76 9.42 11.40 -0.46
C LEU A 76 10.35 10.32 0.09
N THR A 77 10.76 9.39 -0.77
CA THR A 77 11.72 8.34 -0.45
C THR A 77 13.07 8.63 -1.12
N ARG A 78 14.12 7.86 -0.80
CA ARG A 78 15.45 8.06 -1.37
C ARG A 78 15.41 7.88 -2.90
N GLY A 79 16.18 8.70 -3.63
CA GLY A 79 16.28 8.61 -5.10
C GLY A 79 15.05 9.14 -5.83
N ASP A 80 14.44 10.22 -5.33
CA ASP A 80 13.24 10.88 -5.91
C ASP A 80 12.00 10.00 -6.00
N GLY A 81 11.97 8.91 -5.25
CA GLY A 81 10.80 8.06 -5.09
C GLY A 81 9.71 8.74 -4.27
N VAL A 82 8.47 8.35 -4.51
CA VAL A 82 7.29 8.82 -3.78
C VAL A 82 6.46 7.64 -3.32
N GLU A 83 6.05 7.67 -2.06
CA GLU A 83 5.00 6.81 -1.52
C GLU A 83 3.87 7.68 -1.00
N ALA A 84 2.64 7.38 -1.39
CA ALA A 84 1.49 8.11 -0.91
C ALA A 84 0.33 7.16 -0.56
N MET A 85 -0.58 7.63 0.30
CA MET A 85 -1.74 6.87 0.72
C MET A 85 -2.92 7.81 0.91
N LEU A 86 -4.10 7.36 0.51
CA LEU A 86 -5.36 8.05 0.70
C LEU A 86 -6.41 7.05 1.16
N ALA A 87 -6.99 7.27 2.33
CA ALA A 87 -7.97 6.41 2.94
C ALA A 87 -9.34 7.12 2.99
N PHE A 88 -10.37 6.34 2.68
CA PHE A 88 -11.73 6.82 2.61
C PHE A 88 -12.66 5.92 3.44
N LYS A 89 -13.80 6.49 3.85
CA LYS A 89 -15.01 5.76 4.23
C LYS A 89 -16.14 6.15 3.29
N LEU A 90 -16.66 5.18 2.56
CA LEU A 90 -17.72 5.37 1.58
C LEU A 90 -19.02 4.69 2.00
N ASP A 91 -20.11 5.17 1.43
CA ASP A 91 -21.35 4.40 1.36
C ASP A 91 -21.05 3.04 0.69
N PRO A 92 -21.46 1.91 1.28
CA PRO A 92 -21.14 0.57 0.75
C PRO A 92 -21.56 0.38 -0.72
N THR A 93 -22.67 0.98 -1.13
CA THR A 93 -23.17 0.87 -2.51
C THR A 93 -22.29 1.57 -3.55
N LEU A 94 -21.43 2.49 -3.11
CA LEU A 94 -20.54 3.27 -3.98
C LEU A 94 -19.12 2.73 -4.05
N ALA A 95 -18.70 1.92 -3.08
CA ALA A 95 -17.29 1.51 -2.92
C ALA A 95 -16.74 0.84 -4.19
N ARG A 96 -17.50 -0.08 -4.81
CA ARG A 96 -17.10 -0.75 -6.06
C ARG A 96 -16.94 0.23 -7.22
N ALA A 97 -17.93 1.13 -7.41
CA ALA A 97 -17.89 2.10 -8.50
C ALA A 97 -16.75 3.11 -8.32
N PHE A 98 -16.53 3.56 -7.08
CA PHE A 98 -15.43 4.46 -6.72
C PHE A 98 -14.06 3.82 -6.97
N GLY A 99 -13.88 2.54 -6.60
CA GLY A 99 -12.65 1.80 -6.88
C GLY A 99 -12.35 1.72 -8.38
N ARG A 100 -13.35 1.37 -9.21
CA ARG A 100 -13.19 1.33 -10.68
C ARG A 100 -12.86 2.70 -11.27
N GLN A 101 -13.53 3.75 -10.80
CA GLN A 101 -13.25 5.12 -11.22
C GLN A 101 -11.83 5.53 -10.84
N GLY A 102 -11.38 5.14 -9.64
CA GLY A 102 -10.01 5.37 -9.20
C GLY A 102 -8.98 4.70 -10.10
N ILE A 103 -9.20 3.41 -10.45
CA ILE A 103 -8.32 2.68 -11.37
C ILE A 103 -8.26 3.39 -12.73
N ALA A 104 -9.39 3.78 -13.30
CA ALA A 104 -9.44 4.48 -14.58
C ALA A 104 -8.70 5.84 -14.54
N ALA A 105 -8.80 6.58 -13.43
CA ALA A 105 -8.07 7.83 -13.25
C ALA A 105 -6.54 7.61 -13.21
N ILE A 106 -6.08 6.53 -12.58
CA ILE A 106 -4.67 6.15 -12.56
C ILE A 106 -4.17 5.76 -13.95
N GLU A 107 -4.95 4.98 -14.70
CA GLU A 107 -4.61 4.61 -16.08
C GLU A 107 -4.50 5.83 -17.00
N ALA A 108 -5.39 6.81 -16.82
CA ALA A 108 -5.33 8.08 -17.53
C ALA A 108 -4.13 8.96 -17.14
N ALA A 109 -3.57 8.75 -15.95
CA ALA A 109 -2.36 9.43 -15.46
C ALA A 109 -1.06 8.65 -15.76
N ASP A 110 -1.07 7.76 -16.76
CA ASP A 110 0.05 6.88 -17.13
C ASP A 110 0.48 5.92 -16.01
N GLY A 111 -0.45 5.62 -15.07
CA GLY A 111 -0.24 4.65 -14.01
C GLY A 111 -0.84 3.28 -14.33
N MET A 112 -0.71 2.37 -13.39
CA MET A 112 -1.32 1.03 -13.46
C MET A 112 -1.72 0.54 -12.07
N LEU A 113 -2.74 -0.33 -12.02
CA LEU A 113 -3.06 -1.10 -10.84
C LEU A 113 -2.01 -2.22 -10.68
N ILE A 114 -1.40 -2.34 -9.51
CA ILE A 114 -0.41 -3.39 -9.21
C ILE A 114 -0.92 -4.41 -8.20
N ASP A 115 -1.88 -4.02 -7.37
CA ASP A 115 -2.55 -4.94 -6.43
C ASP A 115 -3.96 -4.47 -6.13
N ALA A 116 -4.87 -5.42 -5.92
CA ALA A 116 -6.23 -5.17 -5.48
C ALA A 116 -6.69 -6.26 -4.52
N ALA A 117 -6.89 -5.90 -3.27
CA ALA A 117 -7.37 -6.80 -2.23
C ALA A 117 -8.76 -6.35 -1.76
N ILE A 118 -9.70 -7.29 -1.74
CA ILE A 118 -11.05 -7.08 -1.22
C ILE A 118 -11.28 -8.13 -0.14
N THR A 119 -11.47 -7.69 1.09
CA THR A 119 -11.74 -8.58 2.23
C THR A 119 -13.12 -8.33 2.76
N GLY A 120 -13.86 -9.41 3.03
CA GLY A 120 -15.19 -9.37 3.62
C GLY A 120 -15.19 -9.97 5.02
N THR A 121 -15.92 -9.36 5.95
CA THR A 121 -16.16 -9.86 7.29
C THR A 121 -17.66 -10.02 7.49
N ASP A 122 -18.11 -11.20 7.92
CA ASP A 122 -19.52 -11.45 8.22
C ASP A 122 -19.90 -10.74 9.52
N ALA A 123 -20.29 -9.48 9.40
CA ALA A 123 -20.72 -8.67 10.51
C ALA A 123 -22.14 -9.05 10.98
N ALA A 124 -23.00 -9.58 10.10
CA ALA A 124 -24.34 -10.02 10.47
C ALA A 124 -24.28 -11.23 11.42
N ALA A 125 -23.43 -12.21 11.13
CA ALA A 125 -23.24 -13.36 12.03
C ALA A 125 -22.67 -12.93 13.38
N GLN A 126 -21.72 -11.97 13.40
CA GLN A 126 -21.18 -11.42 14.64
C GLN A 126 -22.27 -10.69 15.46
N ILE A 127 -23.08 -9.86 14.83
CA ILE A 127 -24.20 -9.16 15.49
C ILE A 127 -25.17 -10.17 16.09
N ALA A 128 -25.56 -11.18 15.32
CA ALA A 128 -26.50 -12.22 15.81
C ALA A 128 -25.94 -12.96 17.05
N GLY A 129 -24.64 -13.29 17.04
CA GLY A 129 -23.98 -13.93 18.20
C GLY A 129 -23.97 -13.03 19.44
N ILE A 130 -23.68 -11.73 19.28
CA ILE A 130 -23.69 -10.75 20.37
C ILE A 130 -25.11 -10.55 20.91
N GLU A 131 -26.12 -10.44 20.05
CA GLU A 131 -27.52 -10.28 20.45
C GLU A 131 -28.06 -11.51 21.20
N GLN A 132 -27.66 -12.71 20.81
CA GLN A 132 -27.95 -13.94 21.55
C GLN A 132 -27.33 -13.93 22.95
N ALA A 133 -26.07 -13.50 23.07
CA ALA A 133 -25.38 -13.35 24.35
C ALA A 133 -26.06 -12.28 25.23
N ASP A 134 -26.45 -11.11 24.66
CA ASP A 134 -27.18 -10.06 25.42
C ASP A 134 -28.52 -10.57 25.96
N THR A 135 -29.22 -11.41 25.19
CA THR A 135 -30.47 -12.05 25.63
C THR A 135 -30.24 -12.92 26.83
N ALA A 136 -29.21 -13.78 26.82
CA ALA A 136 -28.84 -14.64 27.98
C ALA A 136 -28.46 -13.80 29.20
N LEU A 137 -27.69 -12.72 29.03
CA LEU A 137 -27.36 -11.79 30.11
C LEU A 137 -28.60 -11.11 30.69
N ALA A 138 -29.59 -10.72 29.84
CA ALA A 138 -30.85 -10.15 30.29
C ALA A 138 -31.66 -11.12 31.13
N GLU A 139 -31.73 -12.41 30.75
CA GLU A 139 -32.41 -13.44 31.51
C GLU A 139 -31.71 -13.69 32.85
N ALA A 140 -30.37 -13.76 32.89
CA ALA A 140 -29.58 -13.92 34.12
C ALA A 140 -29.86 -12.73 35.08
N ARG A 141 -29.86 -11.50 34.55
CA ARG A 141 -30.18 -10.31 35.34
C ARG A 141 -31.62 -10.36 35.91
N ALA A 142 -32.59 -10.76 35.09
CA ALA A 142 -33.97 -10.91 35.56
C ALA A 142 -34.15 -11.94 36.68
N LYS A 143 -33.31 -12.98 36.69
CA LYS A 143 -33.27 -13.94 37.85
C LYS A 143 -32.77 -13.25 39.11
N ILE A 144 -31.68 -12.49 39.02
CA ILE A 144 -31.12 -11.75 40.18
C ILE A 144 -32.13 -10.70 40.70
N ASP A 145 -32.80 -9.97 39.79
CA ASP A 145 -33.81 -8.99 40.18
C ASP A 145 -34.99 -9.64 40.94
N ARG A 146 -35.42 -10.85 40.53
CA ARG A 146 -36.44 -11.63 41.26
C ARG A 146 -35.98 -12.05 42.65
N GLU A 147 -34.74 -12.53 42.78
CA GLU A 147 -34.17 -12.88 44.10
C GLU A 147 -34.04 -11.66 45.02
N LEU A 148 -33.58 -10.51 44.48
CA LEU A 148 -33.49 -9.24 45.22
C LEU A 148 -34.85 -8.71 45.70
N ALA A 149 -35.94 -9.04 45.00
CA ALA A 149 -37.30 -8.65 45.36
C ALA A 149 -37.87 -9.47 46.53
N ARG A 150 -37.28 -10.60 46.90
CA ARG A 150 -37.71 -11.43 48.01
C ARG A 150 -37.40 -10.73 49.36
N LYS A 151 -38.32 -10.82 50.29
CA LYS A 151 -38.19 -10.17 51.60
C LYS A 151 -37.29 -10.97 52.60
N ASP A 152 -37.10 -12.27 52.33
CA ASP A 152 -36.38 -13.20 53.17
C ASP A 152 -34.87 -13.32 52.86
N VAL A 153 -34.34 -12.49 51.96
CA VAL A 153 -32.91 -12.48 51.57
C VAL A 153 -32.07 -11.79 52.63
N PRO A 154 -31.06 -12.43 53.24
CA PRO A 154 -30.14 -11.81 54.18
C PRO A 154 -29.34 -10.67 53.57
N ASP A 155 -28.94 -9.66 54.37
CA ASP A 155 -28.24 -8.44 53.86
C ASP A 155 -26.93 -8.76 53.15
N ASN A 156 -26.16 -9.72 53.64
CA ASN A 156 -24.92 -10.14 52.98
C ASN A 156 -25.18 -10.77 51.59
N ALA A 157 -26.23 -11.60 51.46
CA ALA A 157 -26.63 -12.16 50.16
C ALA A 157 -27.20 -11.10 49.22
N ARG A 158 -27.93 -10.13 49.78
CA ARG A 158 -28.45 -8.99 48.99
C ARG A 158 -27.31 -8.13 48.42
N ALA A 159 -26.27 -7.88 49.21
CA ALA A 159 -25.09 -7.13 48.74
C ALA A 159 -24.35 -7.91 47.64
N GLU A 160 -24.25 -9.21 47.72
CA GLU A 160 -23.63 -10.07 46.70
C GLU A 160 -24.45 -10.07 45.38
N LEU A 161 -25.78 -10.27 45.49
CA LEU A 161 -26.67 -10.21 44.33
C LEU A 161 -26.63 -8.84 43.64
N ALA A 162 -26.53 -7.73 44.42
CA ALA A 162 -26.39 -6.41 43.88
C ALA A 162 -25.08 -6.21 43.07
N ARG A 163 -23.97 -6.80 43.54
CA ARG A 163 -22.68 -6.83 42.80
C ARG A 163 -22.82 -7.61 41.51
N GLN A 164 -23.34 -8.83 41.56
CA GLN A 164 -23.54 -9.67 40.37
C GLN A 164 -24.45 -8.99 39.33
N ARG A 165 -25.50 -8.29 39.80
CA ARG A 165 -26.33 -7.46 38.89
C ARG A 165 -25.53 -6.37 38.21
N GLY A 166 -24.65 -5.70 38.97
CA GLY A 166 -23.76 -4.65 38.42
C GLY A 166 -22.83 -5.18 37.36
N ASP A 167 -22.25 -6.38 37.56
CA ASP A 167 -21.38 -7.06 36.61
C ASP A 167 -22.13 -7.44 35.32
N LEU A 168 -23.35 -7.98 35.44
CA LEU A 168 -24.19 -8.28 34.27
C LEU A 168 -24.57 -7.02 33.49
N ASP A 169 -24.88 -5.91 34.18
CA ASP A 169 -25.17 -4.63 33.55
C ASP A 169 -23.94 -4.07 32.79
N ALA A 170 -22.72 -4.31 33.30
CA ALA A 170 -21.49 -3.93 32.62
C ALA A 170 -21.27 -4.78 31.33
N LEU A 171 -21.44 -6.09 31.41
CA LEU A 171 -21.34 -6.98 30.26
C LEU A 171 -22.36 -6.64 29.15
N ARG A 172 -23.61 -6.31 29.56
CA ARG A 172 -24.64 -5.89 28.58
C ARG A 172 -24.30 -4.58 27.88
N ARG A 173 -23.79 -3.59 28.60
CA ARG A 173 -23.33 -2.34 27.97
C ARG A 173 -22.22 -2.61 26.97
N GLU A 174 -21.30 -3.53 27.28
CA GLU A 174 -20.23 -3.93 26.37
C GLU A 174 -20.80 -4.62 25.12
N ALA A 175 -21.71 -5.57 25.25
CA ALA A 175 -22.39 -6.23 24.13
C ALA A 175 -23.11 -5.24 23.22
N GLN A 176 -23.80 -4.27 23.81
CA GLN A 176 -24.48 -3.20 23.04
C GLN A 176 -23.49 -2.31 22.29
N ARG A 177 -22.35 -1.97 22.90
CA ARG A 177 -21.27 -1.21 22.25
C ARG A 177 -20.73 -1.98 21.05
N GLN A 178 -20.41 -3.28 21.23
CA GLN A 178 -19.90 -4.13 20.14
C GLN A 178 -20.90 -4.25 18.99
N THR A 179 -22.20 -4.42 19.30
CA THR A 179 -23.25 -4.43 18.26
C THR A 179 -23.28 -3.12 17.48
N GLN A 180 -23.16 -1.98 18.14
CA GLN A 180 -23.12 -0.68 17.46
C GLN A 180 -21.85 -0.52 16.59
N GLU A 181 -20.70 -0.99 17.05
CA GLU A 181 -19.46 -1.01 16.27
C GLU A 181 -19.62 -1.86 15.00
N GLN A 182 -20.17 -3.06 15.10
CA GLN A 182 -20.42 -3.92 13.94
C GLN A 182 -21.43 -3.32 12.96
N ARG A 183 -22.48 -2.69 13.46
CA ARG A 183 -23.42 -1.96 12.60
C ARG A 183 -22.80 -0.77 11.90
N ALA A 184 -21.88 -0.07 12.57
CA ALA A 184 -21.12 1.02 11.96
C ALA A 184 -20.16 0.54 10.86
N THR A 185 -19.60 -0.68 10.95
CA THR A 185 -18.80 -1.27 9.86
C THR A 185 -19.64 -1.61 8.64
N LEU A 186 -20.89 -2.05 8.83
CA LEU A 186 -21.84 -2.27 7.72
C LEU A 186 -22.32 -0.96 7.08
N ALA A 187 -22.39 0.13 7.84
CA ALA A 187 -22.88 1.42 7.36
C ALA A 187 -21.84 2.17 6.52
N SER A 188 -20.57 1.78 6.52
CA SER A 188 -19.52 2.45 5.75
C SER A 188 -18.42 1.49 5.36
N THR A 189 -18.00 1.54 4.10
CA THR A 189 -16.93 0.70 3.56
C THR A 189 -15.61 1.46 3.51
N PRO A 190 -14.55 0.99 4.19
CA PRO A 190 -13.21 1.53 4.01
C PRO A 190 -12.69 1.22 2.62
N VAL A 191 -12.06 2.23 2.00
CA VAL A 191 -11.35 2.10 0.73
C VAL A 191 -9.99 2.77 0.91
N THR A 192 -8.91 2.07 0.58
CA THR A 192 -7.56 2.59 0.68
C THR A 192 -6.88 2.53 -0.67
N PHE A 193 -6.35 3.67 -1.11
CA PHE A 193 -5.50 3.80 -2.27
C PHE A 193 -4.07 4.04 -1.82
N THR A 194 -3.15 3.18 -2.26
CA THR A 194 -1.70 3.36 -2.07
C THR A 194 -1.04 3.63 -3.41
N TYR A 195 -0.10 4.55 -3.41
CA TYR A 195 0.59 5.00 -4.63
C TYR A 195 2.08 4.78 -4.44
N HIS A 196 2.68 4.09 -5.39
CA HIS A 196 4.11 3.81 -5.44
C HIS A 196 4.70 4.42 -6.70
N SER A 197 5.79 5.14 -6.56
CA SER A 197 6.53 5.63 -7.71
C SER A 197 7.25 4.49 -8.43
N GLY A 198 7.28 4.56 -9.76
CA GLY A 198 8.01 3.60 -10.58
C GLY A 198 7.64 3.68 -12.05
N THR A 199 8.44 3.02 -12.88
CA THR A 199 8.17 2.88 -14.31
C THR A 199 6.99 1.92 -14.53
N VAL A 200 6.06 2.33 -15.37
CA VAL A 200 4.89 1.53 -15.75
C VAL A 200 5.25 0.72 -16.98
N VAL A 201 5.51 -0.57 -16.79
CA VAL A 201 5.75 -1.49 -17.91
C VAL A 201 4.40 -2.08 -18.33
N ARG A 202 3.81 -1.51 -19.38
CA ARG A 202 2.56 -2.02 -19.98
C ARG A 202 2.89 -3.11 -21.00
N GLY A 203 2.64 -4.37 -20.65
CA GLY A 203 2.59 -5.51 -21.57
C GLY A 203 3.84 -6.40 -21.55
N PHE A 204 3.61 -7.68 -21.81
CA PHE A 204 4.64 -8.68 -22.15
C PHE A 204 5.11 -8.46 -23.60
N GLY A 205 5.72 -7.31 -23.86
CA GLY A 205 6.29 -7.03 -25.19
C GLY A 205 7.82 -7.09 -25.11
N ALA A 206 8.46 -7.44 -26.22
CA ALA A 206 9.93 -7.40 -26.33
C ALA A 206 10.54 -6.06 -25.89
N TYR A 207 9.78 -4.98 -25.95
CA TYR A 207 10.17 -3.65 -25.42
C TYR A 207 10.30 -3.59 -23.89
N ALA A 208 9.53 -4.38 -23.13
CA ALA A 208 9.64 -4.43 -21.67
C ALA A 208 10.95 -5.06 -21.22
N VAL A 209 11.32 -6.16 -21.88
CA VAL A 209 12.60 -6.85 -21.63
C VAL A 209 13.79 -5.98 -22.07
N LEU A 210 13.64 -5.24 -23.17
CA LEU A 210 14.66 -4.31 -23.66
C LEU A 210 14.80 -3.07 -22.75
N ALA A 211 13.72 -2.54 -22.17
CA ALA A 211 13.77 -1.43 -21.22
C ALA A 211 14.45 -1.85 -19.92
N GLU A 212 14.13 -3.04 -19.39
CA GLU A 212 14.76 -3.58 -18.19
C GLU A 212 16.25 -3.92 -18.44
N ALA A 213 16.58 -4.44 -19.63
CA ALA A 213 17.97 -4.65 -20.05
C ALA A 213 18.72 -3.32 -20.23
N ALA A 214 18.07 -2.27 -20.72
CA ALA A 214 18.66 -0.94 -20.87
C ALA A 214 18.91 -0.27 -19.50
N ASP A 215 18.02 -0.42 -18.53
CA ASP A 215 18.21 0.07 -17.16
C ASP A 215 19.35 -0.69 -16.43
N MET A 216 19.45 -2.01 -16.61
CA MET A 216 20.56 -2.80 -16.10
C MET A 216 21.90 -2.41 -16.79
N ALA A 217 21.88 -2.17 -18.11
CA ALA A 217 23.05 -1.72 -18.84
C ALA A 217 23.48 -0.31 -18.40
N GLY A 218 22.53 0.59 -18.16
CA GLY A 218 22.79 1.94 -17.64
C GLY A 218 23.42 1.93 -16.26
N THR A 219 22.92 1.10 -15.37
CA THR A 219 23.46 0.94 -14.00
C THR A 219 24.86 0.33 -14.04
N SER A 220 25.09 -0.67 -14.88
CA SER A 220 26.42 -1.27 -15.09
C SER A 220 27.42 -0.29 -15.68
N ALA A 221 26.99 0.55 -16.63
CA ALA A 221 27.83 1.59 -17.22
C ALA A 221 28.20 2.68 -16.20
N GLN A 222 27.29 3.08 -15.33
CA GLN A 222 27.58 4.03 -14.24
C GLN A 222 28.59 3.46 -13.24
N TRP A 223 28.47 2.19 -12.86
CA TRP A 223 29.42 1.53 -11.95
C TRP A 223 30.80 1.38 -12.59
N THR A 224 30.88 0.98 -13.86
CA THR A 224 32.17 0.88 -14.56
C THR A 224 32.83 2.25 -14.71
N LEU A 225 32.08 3.29 -15.03
CA LEU A 225 32.59 4.66 -15.10
C LEU A 225 33.07 5.16 -13.74
N ALA A 226 32.33 4.92 -12.67
CA ALA A 226 32.70 5.29 -11.30
C ALA A 226 33.98 4.58 -10.85
N VAL A 227 34.13 3.29 -11.12
CA VAL A 227 35.36 2.52 -10.84
C VAL A 227 36.54 3.03 -11.65
N LEU A 228 36.35 3.33 -12.94
CA LEU A 228 37.39 3.85 -13.80
C LEU A 228 37.86 5.25 -13.35
N LEU A 229 36.94 6.14 -13.03
CA LEU A 229 37.27 7.48 -12.49
C LEU A 229 37.92 7.39 -11.13
N GLY A 230 37.48 6.48 -10.26
CA GLY A 230 38.11 6.21 -8.97
C GLY A 230 39.55 5.68 -9.11
N ALA A 231 39.77 4.76 -10.06
CA ALA A 231 41.09 4.24 -10.36
C ALA A 231 42.04 5.34 -10.90
N ILE A 232 41.55 6.20 -11.81
CA ILE A 232 42.31 7.35 -12.33
C ILE A 232 42.62 8.35 -11.21
N ALA A 233 41.69 8.63 -10.32
CA ALA A 233 41.90 9.56 -9.21
C ALA A 233 42.86 9.02 -8.18
N LEU A 234 42.86 7.70 -7.93
CA LEU A 234 43.77 7.07 -6.95
C LEU A 234 45.16 6.81 -7.51
N LEU A 235 45.27 6.33 -8.75
CA LEU A 235 46.53 5.95 -9.37
C LEU A 235 47.17 7.09 -10.19
N GLY A 236 46.38 8.06 -10.63
CA GLY A 236 46.83 9.19 -11.46
C GLY A 236 47.96 10.00 -10.79
N PRO A 237 47.78 10.50 -9.56
CA PRO A 237 48.84 11.28 -8.88
C PRO A 237 50.16 10.52 -8.68
N PRO A 238 50.16 9.28 -8.19
CA PRO A 238 51.47 8.54 -8.05
C PRO A 238 52.07 8.16 -9.40
N ALA A 239 51.25 7.83 -10.41
CA ALA A 239 51.77 7.55 -11.75
C ALA A 239 52.40 8.80 -12.40
N LEU A 240 51.76 9.98 -12.24
CA LEU A 240 52.32 11.25 -12.71
C LEU A 240 53.62 11.60 -11.98
N ALA A 241 53.68 11.39 -10.66
CA ALA A 241 54.92 11.61 -9.88
C ALA A 241 56.03 10.70 -10.32
N LEU A 242 55.77 9.41 -10.56
CA LEU A 242 56.71 8.45 -11.11
C LEU A 242 57.20 8.86 -12.51
N LEU A 243 56.30 9.28 -13.38
CA LEU A 243 56.64 9.72 -14.72
C LEU A 243 57.55 10.96 -14.69
N LEU A 244 57.23 11.94 -13.84
CA LEU A 244 58.04 13.12 -13.64
C LEU A 244 59.40 12.78 -13.05
N ALA A 245 59.50 11.87 -12.09
CA ALA A 245 60.76 11.38 -11.52
C ALA A 245 61.61 10.67 -12.57
N LEU A 246 61.03 9.82 -13.42
CA LEU A 246 61.70 9.14 -14.53
C LEU A 246 62.23 10.13 -15.58
N LEU A 247 61.43 11.16 -15.93
CA LEU A 247 61.83 12.22 -16.86
C LEU A 247 62.96 13.07 -16.27
N ALA A 248 62.90 13.42 -15.00
CA ALA A 248 63.97 14.13 -14.30
C ALA A 248 65.25 13.27 -14.23
N TRP A 249 65.14 11.98 -13.90
CA TRP A 249 66.25 11.04 -13.89
C TRP A 249 66.89 10.91 -15.28
N ARG A 250 66.08 10.80 -16.32
CA ARG A 250 66.58 10.71 -17.70
C ARG A 250 67.27 11.97 -18.15
N ARG A 251 66.75 13.16 -17.78
CA ARG A 251 67.32 14.45 -18.18
C ARG A 251 68.53 14.86 -17.37
N TRP A 252 68.56 14.55 -16.07
CA TRP A 252 69.68 14.97 -15.17
C TRP A 252 70.66 13.85 -14.86
N GLY A 253 70.26 12.59 -15.05
CA GLY A 253 71.13 11.46 -14.85
C GLY A 253 72.35 11.41 -15.80
N GLU A 254 72.21 12.04 -16.99
CA GLU A 254 73.38 12.22 -17.89
C GLU A 254 74.29 13.33 -17.41
N ALA A 255 73.74 14.39 -16.86
CA ALA A 255 74.58 15.46 -16.27
C ALA A 255 75.30 15.03 -14.96
N ALA A 256 74.65 14.26 -14.10
CA ALA A 256 75.24 13.70 -12.87
C ALA A 256 76.33 12.70 -13.19
N ARG A 257 76.15 11.83 -14.18
CA ARG A 257 77.21 10.91 -14.64
C ARG A 257 78.38 11.61 -15.23
N GLY A 258 78.27 12.76 -15.88
CA GLY A 258 79.32 13.64 -16.36
C GLY A 258 80.09 14.25 -15.22
N TRP A 259 79.47 14.73 -14.17
CA TRP A 259 80.12 15.39 -13.03
C TRP A 259 80.92 14.43 -12.20
N TRP A 260 80.51 13.15 -11.95
CA TRP A 260 81.26 12.10 -11.24
C TRP A 260 82.54 11.65 -11.99
N ARG A 261 82.55 11.75 -13.34
CA ARG A 261 83.71 11.40 -14.12
C ARG A 261 84.84 12.52 -14.12
N THR A 262 84.41 13.76 -13.88
CA THR A 262 85.39 14.88 -13.82
C THR A 262 85.97 15.08 -12.43
N THR A 263 85.38 14.62 -11.35
CA THR A 263 85.89 14.73 -9.99
C THR A 263 86.79 13.54 -9.57
N GLY A 264 86.80 12.41 -10.33
CA GLY A 264 87.60 11.22 -10.05
C GLY A 264 89.02 11.26 -10.65
N SER A 265 89.42 12.30 -11.40
CA SER A 265 90.74 12.39 -12.04
C SER A 265 91.68 13.43 -11.40
N ALA A 266 91.31 14.00 -10.24
CA ALA A 266 92.14 15.02 -9.57
C ALA A 266 92.71 14.49 -8.21
N GLY A 267 93.36 13.31 -8.24
CA GLY A 267 93.94 12.71 -7.01
C GLY A 267 94.90 11.57 -7.33
N ALA A 268 95.82 11.80 -8.24
CA ALA A 268 96.97 10.96 -8.40
C ALA A 268 98.08 11.82 -8.98
N ASP A 269 98.79 12.53 -8.11
CA ASP A 269 100.23 12.91 -8.21
C ASP A 269 100.69 13.19 -6.80
#